data_d83cd91eb999175d47129c17bd970c4f
#
_entry.id   d83cd91eb999175d47129c17bd970c4f
#
_cell.length_a   1.000
_cell.length_b   1.000
_cell.length_c   1.000
_cell.angle_alpha   90.00
_cell.angle_beta   90.00
_cell.angle_gamma   90.00
#
_symmetry.space_group_name_H-M   'P 1'
#
loop_
_entity.id
_entity.type
_entity.pdbx_description
1 polymer ?
#
loop_
_entity_poly.entity_id
_entity_poly.type
_entity_poly.pdbx_seq_one_letter_code
_entity_poly.pdbx_strand_id
1 'polypeptide(L)'
;MENAYDYENNLMDETFAELKSRHVLSAQLREKLLKTFGERFINALELASSHGVKKYEFKPSERVVWVVEGRTNEYQVIPDLPFCYCDDYYFRVMDRKRGLCYHIIAQRVAEALNQFQVIRGNDSQYSNITNRWRAKEAQ
;
A
#
# COMPACT_ATOMS: atom_id res chain seq x y z
N MET A 1 -8.86 12.90 -21.15
CA MET A 1 -7.83 11.88 -21.30
C MET A 1 -7.32 11.45 -19.92
N GLU A 2 -7.27 10.14 -19.68
CA GLU A 2 -6.84 9.61 -18.38
C GLU A 2 -5.33 9.77 -18.22
N ASN A 3 -4.86 10.34 -17.11
CA ASN A 3 -3.44 10.45 -16.84
C ASN A 3 -2.90 9.14 -16.22
N ALA A 4 -1.58 9.03 -16.09
CA ALA A 4 -0.95 7.82 -15.56
C ALA A 4 -1.46 7.48 -14.16
N TYR A 5 -1.67 8.48 -13.33
CA TYR A 5 -2.16 8.28 -11.97
C TYR A 5 -3.55 7.63 -11.97
N ASP A 6 -4.48 8.18 -12.76
CA ASP A 6 -5.84 7.65 -12.84
C ASP A 6 -5.85 6.23 -13.42
N TYR A 7 -5.04 6.00 -14.45
CA TYR A 7 -4.93 4.68 -15.08
C TYR A 7 -4.43 3.63 -14.07
N GLU A 8 -3.38 3.96 -13.33
CA GLU A 8 -2.82 3.03 -12.35
C GLU A 8 -3.77 2.75 -11.20
N ASN A 9 -4.50 3.77 -10.73
CA ASN A 9 -5.51 3.57 -9.69
C ASN A 9 -6.64 2.68 -10.16
N ASN A 10 -7.13 2.90 -11.37
CA ASN A 10 -8.20 2.08 -11.93
C ASN A 10 -7.74 0.63 -12.11
N LEU A 11 -6.50 0.43 -12.56
CA LEU A 11 -5.93 -0.90 -12.70
C LEU A 11 -5.82 -1.59 -11.34
N MET A 12 -5.42 -0.86 -10.29
CA MET A 12 -5.36 -1.42 -8.94
C MET A 12 -6.74 -1.75 -8.39
N ASP A 13 -7.76 -0.94 -8.68
CA ASP A 13 -9.13 -1.24 -8.25
C ASP A 13 -9.61 -2.54 -8.88
N GLU A 14 -9.35 -2.73 -10.16
CA GLU A 14 -9.67 -3.97 -10.88
C GLU A 14 -8.93 -5.16 -10.28
N THR A 15 -7.63 -4.97 -10.00
CA THR A 15 -6.78 -5.99 -9.40
C THR A 15 -7.29 -6.38 -8.01
N PHE A 16 -7.62 -5.40 -7.19
CA PHE A 16 -8.14 -5.63 -5.85
C PHE A 16 -9.42 -6.45 -5.89
N ALA A 17 -10.35 -6.07 -6.76
CA ALA A 17 -11.62 -6.78 -6.90
C ALA A 17 -11.43 -8.24 -7.32
N GLU A 18 -10.54 -8.48 -8.27
CA GLU A 18 -10.29 -9.86 -8.74
C GLU A 18 -9.61 -10.70 -7.67
N LEU A 19 -8.59 -10.17 -6.99
CA LEU A 19 -7.91 -10.89 -5.91
C LEU A 19 -8.85 -11.18 -4.75
N LYS A 20 -9.70 -10.22 -4.40
CA LYS A 20 -10.63 -10.40 -3.29
C LYS A 20 -11.67 -11.48 -3.59
N SER A 21 -12.15 -11.55 -4.83
CA SER A 21 -13.18 -12.51 -5.20
C SER A 21 -12.64 -13.89 -5.59
N ARG A 22 -11.47 -13.93 -6.25
CA ARG A 22 -10.94 -15.18 -6.82
C ARG A 22 -9.64 -15.65 -6.21
N HIS A 23 -8.94 -14.78 -5.47
CA HIS A 23 -7.64 -15.03 -4.84
C HIS A 23 -6.50 -15.31 -5.82
N VAL A 24 -6.75 -15.20 -7.11
CA VAL A 24 -5.71 -15.35 -8.15
C VAL A 24 -5.95 -14.31 -9.23
N LEU A 25 -4.87 -13.95 -9.93
CA LEU A 25 -4.96 -13.03 -11.05
C LEU A 25 -5.10 -13.80 -12.36
N SER A 26 -5.96 -13.30 -13.24
CA SER A 26 -6.02 -13.82 -14.61
C SER A 26 -4.69 -13.51 -15.31
N ALA A 27 -4.36 -14.32 -16.31
CA ALA A 27 -3.15 -14.11 -17.10
C ALA A 27 -3.13 -12.72 -17.76
N GLN A 28 -4.30 -12.30 -18.23
CA GLN A 28 -4.45 -10.98 -18.88
C GLN A 28 -4.18 -9.84 -17.92
N LEU A 29 -4.73 -9.91 -16.71
CA LEU A 29 -4.54 -8.85 -15.72
C LEU A 29 -3.11 -8.83 -15.22
N ARG A 30 -2.50 -10.00 -15.00
CA ARG A 30 -1.10 -10.09 -14.60
C ARG A 30 -0.19 -9.43 -15.63
N GLU A 31 -0.44 -9.68 -16.92
CA GLU A 31 0.34 -9.09 -17.99
C GLU A 31 0.22 -7.56 -17.99
N LYS A 32 -0.99 -7.05 -17.81
CA LYS A 32 -1.22 -5.61 -17.68
C LYS A 32 -0.44 -5.00 -16.51
N LEU A 33 -0.48 -5.67 -15.37
CA LEU A 33 0.20 -5.20 -14.16
C LEU A 33 1.72 -5.17 -14.34
N LEU A 34 2.29 -6.21 -14.93
CA LEU A 34 3.72 -6.26 -15.20
C LEU A 34 4.13 -5.20 -16.21
N LYS A 35 3.31 -4.98 -17.24
CA LYS A 35 3.59 -3.97 -18.23
C LYS A 35 3.51 -2.55 -17.68
N THR A 36 2.52 -2.30 -16.83
CA THR A 36 2.27 -0.97 -16.26
C THR A 36 3.23 -0.63 -15.13
N PHE A 37 3.40 -1.55 -14.18
CA PHE A 37 4.18 -1.29 -12.97
C PHE A 37 5.60 -1.86 -13.02
N GLY A 38 5.83 -2.93 -13.81
CA GLY A 38 7.14 -3.57 -13.89
C GLY A 38 7.62 -4.06 -12.52
N GLU A 39 8.82 -3.65 -12.14
CA GLU A 39 9.43 -4.07 -10.87
C GLU A 39 8.65 -3.63 -9.64
N ARG A 40 7.92 -2.52 -9.72
CA ARG A 40 7.06 -2.09 -8.62
C ARG A 40 6.06 -3.17 -8.23
N PHE A 41 5.50 -3.85 -9.22
CA PHE A 41 4.55 -4.93 -8.97
C PHE A 41 5.24 -6.15 -8.37
N ILE A 42 6.39 -6.52 -8.89
CA ILE A 42 7.16 -7.66 -8.39
C ILE A 42 7.58 -7.42 -6.94
N ASN A 43 8.12 -6.23 -6.64
CA ASN A 43 8.52 -5.87 -5.29
C ASN A 43 7.32 -5.84 -4.34
N ALA A 44 6.18 -5.38 -4.82
CA ALA A 44 4.95 -5.36 -4.03
C ALA A 44 4.46 -6.77 -3.67
N LEU A 45 4.52 -7.69 -4.63
CA LEU A 45 4.14 -9.09 -4.37
C LEU A 45 5.05 -9.75 -3.35
N GLU A 46 6.35 -9.51 -3.45
CA GLU A 46 7.32 -10.05 -2.48
C GLU A 46 7.03 -9.51 -1.08
N LEU A 47 6.79 -8.22 -0.99
CA LEU A 47 6.52 -7.57 0.29
C LEU A 47 5.23 -8.09 0.92
N ALA A 48 4.18 -8.23 0.13
CA ALA A 48 2.91 -8.76 0.61
C ALA A 48 3.05 -10.21 1.08
N SER A 49 3.76 -11.05 0.30
CA SER A 49 3.90 -12.47 0.64
C SER A 49 4.87 -12.71 1.80
N SER A 50 5.80 -11.81 2.07
CA SER A 50 6.72 -11.92 3.21
C SER A 50 6.17 -11.33 4.51
N HIS A 51 4.87 -11.03 4.54
CA HIS A 51 4.18 -10.43 5.70
C HIS A 51 4.69 -9.03 6.04
N GLY A 52 5.11 -8.28 5.02
CA GLY A 52 5.58 -6.92 5.21
C GLY A 52 4.48 -5.87 5.37
N VAL A 53 3.21 -6.29 5.31
CA VAL A 53 2.06 -5.38 5.46
C VAL A 53 1.40 -5.61 6.80
N LYS A 54 1.19 -4.53 7.57
CA LYS A 54 0.62 -4.60 8.91
C LYS A 54 -0.59 -3.68 9.02
N LYS A 55 -1.60 -4.16 9.73
CA LYS A 55 -2.80 -3.39 10.03
C LYS A 55 -2.86 -3.16 11.53
N TYR A 56 -2.72 -1.91 11.96
CA TYR A 56 -2.87 -1.53 13.36
C TYR A 56 -4.33 -1.18 13.63
N GLU A 57 -4.89 -1.80 14.66
CA GLU A 57 -6.26 -1.53 15.10
C GLU A 57 -6.23 -0.98 16.52
N PHE A 58 -6.80 0.20 16.72
CA PHE A 58 -6.79 0.89 18.01
C PHE A 58 -8.19 0.87 18.62
N LYS A 59 -8.23 0.62 19.92
CA LYS A 59 -9.49 0.58 20.68
C LYS A 59 -9.47 1.67 21.75
N PRO A 60 -10.60 2.24 22.13
CA PRO A 60 -11.96 1.93 21.70
C PRO A 60 -12.42 2.64 20.41
N SER A 61 -11.60 3.54 19.83
CA SER A 61 -12.02 4.32 18.66
C SER A 61 -12.21 3.49 17.38
N GLU A 62 -11.60 2.32 17.32
CA GLU A 62 -11.57 1.46 16.15
C GLU A 62 -10.81 2.07 14.96
N ARG A 63 -9.89 2.98 15.24
CA ARG A 63 -9.01 3.54 14.21
C ARG A 63 -8.13 2.46 13.60
N VAL A 64 -7.93 2.55 12.30
CA VAL A 64 -7.09 1.61 11.56
C VAL A 64 -5.95 2.37 10.90
N VAL A 65 -4.74 1.85 11.03
CA VAL A 65 -3.56 2.41 10.37
C VAL A 65 -2.85 1.28 9.63
N TRP A 66 -2.63 1.47 8.35
CA TRP A 66 -1.88 0.52 7.54
C TRP A 66 -0.42 0.94 7.46
N VAL A 67 0.47 -0.02 7.65
CA VAL A 67 1.91 0.20 7.62
C VAL A 67 2.54 -0.87 6.73
N VAL A 68 3.49 -0.43 5.90
CA VAL A 68 4.20 -1.32 5.00
C VAL A 68 5.67 -1.24 5.32
N GLU A 69 6.32 -2.41 5.45
CA GLU A 69 7.73 -2.51 5.74
C GLU A 69 8.54 -2.34 4.46
N GLY A 70 9.28 -1.23 4.37
CA GLY A 70 10.19 -0.99 3.26
C GLY A 70 11.55 -1.63 3.51
N ARG A 71 12.53 -1.30 2.68
CA ARG A 71 13.88 -1.88 2.79
C ARG A 71 14.59 -1.49 4.08
N THR A 72 14.44 -0.23 4.47
CA THR A 72 15.13 0.31 5.64
C THR A 72 14.19 0.83 6.71
N ASN A 73 12.96 1.13 6.36
CA ASN A 73 11.99 1.76 7.26
C ASN A 73 10.60 1.21 7.03
N GLU A 74 9.74 1.42 8.03
CA GLU A 74 8.31 1.20 7.87
C GLU A 74 7.66 2.52 7.46
N TYR A 75 6.62 2.44 6.61
CA TYR A 75 5.91 3.60 6.10
C TYR A 75 4.42 3.45 6.31
N GLN A 76 3.78 4.52 6.76
CA GLN A 76 2.33 4.57 6.84
C GLN A 76 1.74 4.72 5.44
N VAL A 77 0.68 3.97 5.16
CA VAL A 77 -0.03 4.04 3.89
C VAL A 77 -1.50 4.35 4.18
N ILE A 78 -2.09 5.23 3.40
CA ILE A 78 -3.52 5.55 3.47
C ILE A 78 -4.16 5.09 2.17
N PRO A 79 -4.74 3.87 2.12
CA PRO A 79 -5.19 3.29 0.86
C PRO A 79 -6.26 4.09 0.14
N ASP A 80 -7.16 4.72 0.90
CA ASP A 80 -8.29 5.45 0.31
C ASP A 80 -7.87 6.71 -0.44
N LEU A 81 -6.70 7.27 -0.10
CA LEU A 81 -6.24 8.52 -0.73
C LEU A 81 -5.34 8.36 -1.95
N PRO A 82 -4.91 7.28 -2.41
CA PRO A 82 -3.84 6.37 -2.02
C PRO A 82 -2.53 7.10 -1.76
N PHE A 83 -2.26 7.33 -0.50
CA PHE A 83 -1.12 8.09 -0.01
C PHE A 83 -0.13 7.18 0.72
N CYS A 84 1.17 7.45 0.54
CA CYS A 84 2.23 6.74 1.25
C CYS A 84 3.26 7.75 1.75
N TYR A 85 3.75 7.55 2.97
CA TYR A 85 4.76 8.45 3.57
C TYR A 85 6.18 8.10 3.16
N CYS A 86 6.39 7.48 2.01
CA CYS A 86 7.73 7.14 1.51
C CYS A 86 8.26 8.23 0.58
N ASP A 87 9.57 8.22 0.37
CA ASP A 87 10.23 9.18 -0.52
C ASP A 87 9.76 9.05 -1.96
N ASP A 88 9.54 7.82 -2.42
CA ASP A 88 9.10 7.58 -3.79
C ASP A 88 7.74 8.24 -4.06
N TYR A 89 6.82 8.16 -3.10
CA TYR A 89 5.54 8.83 -3.22
C TYR A 89 5.74 10.35 -3.34
N TYR A 90 6.55 10.90 -2.43
CA TYR A 90 6.74 12.35 -2.37
C TYR A 90 7.31 12.91 -3.67
N PHE A 91 8.38 12.28 -4.19
CA PHE A 91 9.08 12.82 -5.35
C PHE A 91 8.47 12.44 -6.69
N ARG A 92 7.79 11.31 -6.79
CA ARG A 92 7.29 10.81 -8.07
C ARG A 92 5.79 10.90 -8.23
N VAL A 93 5.04 10.55 -7.19
CA VAL A 93 3.59 10.57 -7.24
C VAL A 93 3.07 11.99 -7.16
N MET A 94 3.64 12.82 -6.29
CA MET A 94 3.24 14.23 -6.17
C MET A 94 3.49 14.99 -7.47
N ASP A 95 4.56 14.66 -8.18
CA ASP A 95 4.86 15.25 -9.49
C ASP A 95 4.07 14.57 -10.62
N ARG A 96 3.25 13.59 -10.29
CA ARG A 96 2.43 12.82 -11.23
C ARG A 96 3.22 12.07 -12.29
N LYS A 97 4.48 11.76 -12.01
CA LYS A 97 5.32 10.96 -12.89
C LYS A 97 4.98 9.48 -12.81
N ARG A 98 4.49 9.05 -11.64
CA ARG A 98 3.97 7.71 -11.41
C ARG A 98 2.71 7.83 -10.59
N GLY A 99 1.79 6.89 -10.79
CA GLY A 99 0.55 6.88 -10.04
C GLY A 99 0.72 6.36 -8.63
N LEU A 100 1.34 5.17 -8.49
CA LEU A 100 1.41 4.48 -7.21
C LEU A 100 2.82 4.00 -6.93
N CYS A 101 3.26 4.13 -5.67
CA CYS A 101 4.50 3.50 -5.24
C CYS A 101 4.24 2.03 -4.91
N TYR A 102 5.30 1.22 -4.85
CA TYR A 102 5.13 -0.21 -4.62
C TYR A 102 4.58 -0.54 -3.22
N HIS A 103 4.74 0.36 -2.25
CA HIS A 103 4.17 0.16 -0.91
C HIS A 103 2.64 0.17 -0.93
N ILE A 104 2.06 1.08 -1.71
CA ILE A 104 0.60 1.15 -1.88
C ILE A 104 0.10 -0.10 -2.59
N ILE A 105 0.80 -0.53 -3.63
CA ILE A 105 0.45 -1.75 -4.37
C ILE A 105 0.50 -2.96 -3.44
N ALA A 106 1.56 -3.06 -2.60
CA ALA A 106 1.71 -4.15 -1.65
C ALA A 106 0.56 -4.17 -0.64
N GLN A 107 0.17 -3.01 -0.12
CA GLN A 107 -0.93 -2.94 0.83
C GLN A 107 -2.23 -3.39 0.18
N ARG A 108 -2.52 -2.94 -1.05
CA ARG A 108 -3.74 -3.33 -1.75
C ARG A 108 -3.80 -4.83 -2.01
N VAL A 109 -2.68 -5.41 -2.45
CA VAL A 109 -2.60 -6.86 -2.69
C VAL A 109 -2.79 -7.64 -1.39
N ALA A 110 -2.09 -7.24 -0.33
CA ALA A 110 -2.17 -7.92 0.96
C ALA A 110 -3.57 -7.84 1.55
N GLU A 111 -4.23 -6.69 1.46
CA GLU A 111 -5.59 -6.52 1.94
C GLU A 111 -6.56 -7.41 1.17
N ALA A 112 -6.44 -7.44 -0.16
CA ALA A 112 -7.32 -8.23 -1.00
C ALA A 112 -7.19 -9.74 -0.71
N LEU A 113 -5.97 -10.20 -0.44
CA LEU A 113 -5.67 -11.61 -0.17
C LEU A 113 -5.73 -11.97 1.31
N ASN A 114 -6.00 -11.00 2.18
CA ASN A 114 -5.99 -11.16 3.62
C ASN A 114 -4.64 -11.68 4.13
N GLN A 115 -3.55 -11.17 3.54
CA GLN A 115 -2.17 -11.53 3.87
C GLN A 115 -1.47 -10.39 4.60
N PHE A 116 -1.92 -10.08 5.80
CA PHE A 116 -1.33 -9.01 6.60
C PHE A 116 -1.38 -9.39 8.07
N GLN A 117 -0.48 -8.78 8.85
CA GLN A 117 -0.47 -8.96 10.30
C GLN A 117 -1.39 -7.92 10.94
N VAL A 118 -2.14 -8.33 11.96
CA VAL A 118 -2.98 -7.42 12.74
C VAL A 118 -2.30 -7.16 14.07
N ILE A 119 -2.10 -5.89 14.39
CA ILE A 119 -1.50 -5.46 15.66
C ILE A 119 -2.52 -4.58 16.37
N ARG A 120 -2.91 -4.99 17.58
CA ARG A 120 -3.91 -4.27 18.36
C ARG A 120 -3.27 -3.40 19.42
N GLY A 121 -3.81 -2.19 19.60
CA GLY A 121 -3.32 -1.24 20.58
C GLY A 121 -4.43 -0.39 21.15
N ASN A 122 -4.08 0.47 22.08
CA ASN A 122 -5.00 1.41 22.71
C ASN A 122 -4.91 2.78 22.05
N ASP A 123 -6.00 3.53 22.09
CA ASP A 123 -6.01 4.91 21.56
C ASP A 123 -4.93 5.77 22.18
N SER A 124 -4.57 5.53 23.42
CA SER A 124 -3.52 6.28 24.10
C SER A 124 -2.15 6.09 23.45
N GLN A 125 -1.96 5.01 22.70
CA GLN A 125 -0.70 4.70 22.02
C GLN A 125 -0.68 5.23 20.58
N TYR A 126 -1.81 5.70 20.09
CA TYR A 126 -1.96 6.07 18.68
C TYR A 126 -0.94 7.11 18.23
N SER A 127 -0.84 8.22 18.96
CA SER A 127 0.08 9.31 18.58
C SER A 127 1.53 8.87 18.61
N ASN A 128 1.93 8.13 19.64
CA ASN A 128 3.32 7.67 19.77
C ASN A 128 3.69 6.71 18.64
N ILE A 129 2.77 5.80 18.29
CA ILE A 129 3.02 4.83 17.23
C ILE A 129 3.06 5.51 15.87
N THR A 130 2.09 6.37 15.56
CA THR A 130 2.02 7.01 14.24
C THR A 130 3.14 8.03 14.03
N ASN A 131 3.60 8.68 15.09
CA ASN A 131 4.70 9.64 14.98
C ASN A 131 6.00 8.99 14.51
N ARG A 132 6.19 7.70 14.76
CA ARG A 132 7.39 7.00 14.29
C ARG A 132 7.53 7.03 12.76
N TRP A 133 6.41 7.00 12.06
CA TRP A 133 6.42 7.00 10.59
C TRP A 133 6.37 8.41 10.02
N ARG A 134 5.59 9.29 10.64
CA ARG A 134 5.39 10.66 10.15
C ARG A 134 6.56 11.58 10.40
N ALA A 135 7.24 11.41 11.54
CA ALA A 135 8.36 12.28 11.93
C ALA A 135 9.55 12.16 10.98
N LYS A 136 9.76 10.99 10.39
CA LYS A 136 10.87 10.77 9.46
C LYS A 136 10.74 11.59 8.19
N GLU A 137 9.53 11.94 7.81
CA GLU A 137 9.27 12.69 6.61
C GLU A 137 9.57 14.18 6.78
N ALA A 138 9.47 14.67 8.01
CA ALA A 138 9.71 16.07 8.31
C ALA A 138 11.20 16.43 8.30
N GLN A 139 12.06 15.45 8.19
CA GLN A 139 13.51 15.66 8.14
C GLN A 139 13.98 15.76 6.67
#